data_e509b80f6b0a47c8deafe3976d076625
#
_entry.id   e509b80f6b0a47c8deafe3976d076625
#
_cell.length_a   1.000
_cell.length_b   1.000
_cell.length_c   1.000
_cell.angle_alpha   90.00
_cell.angle_beta   90.00
_cell.angle_gamma   90.00
#
_symmetry.space_group_name_H-M   'P 1'
#
loop_
_entity.id
_entity.type
_entity.pdbx_description
1 polymer ?
#
loop_
_entity_poly.entity_id
_entity_poly.type
_entity_poly.pdbx_seq_one_letter_code
_entity_poly.pdbx_strand_id
1 'polypeptide(L)'
;MLIHLEKLGKSFGEKIVLHDVTASVEREDRIGIVGQNGAGKTTLLKILTGEYTDYEGEFSATHGVTLGYLEQNAKLDPTLDIYGEMRSCFAHVLDAMAQMQILERRMAASPEDTSLLEQHDALQNIIDAADGYNMDVNIKKVLSGMGFAQDTWTKNIAVLSGGELTRLRLAKLLLEKPDVLILDEPTNHLDFATMEWLENYLKSYSGAVLVVSHDRYFLDNICTRIWEVSFQTMTTYKGNFSA
;
A
#
# COMPACT_ATOMS: atom_id res chain seq x y z
N MET A 1 -13.49 9.17 -7.13
CA MET A 1 -13.72 8.67 -5.75
C MET A 1 -13.26 7.22 -5.70
N LEU A 2 -12.41 6.86 -4.75
CA LEU A 2 -11.94 5.48 -4.56
C LEU A 2 -12.71 4.78 -3.46
N ILE A 3 -12.94 5.48 -2.35
CA ILE A 3 -13.68 4.99 -1.17
C ILE A 3 -14.69 6.02 -0.73
N HIS A 4 -15.84 5.55 -0.26
CA HIS A 4 -16.86 6.36 0.38
C HIS A 4 -17.37 5.70 1.67
N LEU A 5 -17.48 6.49 2.72
CA LEU A 5 -18.04 6.15 4.02
C LEU A 5 -19.27 7.00 4.26
N GLU A 6 -20.39 6.41 4.61
CA GLU A 6 -21.61 7.14 4.95
C GLU A 6 -22.16 6.66 6.29
N LYS A 7 -22.17 7.58 7.28
CA LYS A 7 -22.68 7.36 8.63
C LYS A 7 -22.14 6.09 9.31
N LEU A 8 -20.86 5.81 9.09
CA LEU A 8 -20.23 4.61 9.59
C LEU A 8 -20.13 4.66 11.11
N GLY A 9 -20.59 3.60 11.77
CA GLY A 9 -20.56 3.41 13.21
C GLY A 9 -19.98 2.06 13.60
N LYS A 10 -19.30 1.96 14.75
CA LYS A 10 -18.78 0.73 15.30
C LYS A 10 -18.83 0.72 16.82
N SER A 11 -19.42 -0.33 17.37
CA SER A 11 -19.47 -0.58 18.81
C SER A 11 -18.89 -1.95 19.16
N PHE A 12 -18.33 -2.07 20.34
CA PHE A 12 -17.91 -3.33 20.95
C PHE A 12 -18.68 -3.53 22.27
N GLY A 13 -19.74 -4.34 22.21
CA GLY A 13 -20.72 -4.43 23.28
C GLY A 13 -21.39 -3.06 23.51
N GLU A 14 -21.36 -2.55 24.73
CA GLU A 14 -21.94 -1.22 25.08
C GLU A 14 -21.01 -0.04 24.74
N LYS A 15 -19.77 -0.31 24.38
CA LYS A 15 -18.79 0.74 24.08
C LYS A 15 -18.86 1.18 22.61
N ILE A 16 -19.39 2.38 22.36
CA ILE A 16 -19.33 3.02 21.05
C ILE A 16 -17.91 3.52 20.82
N VAL A 17 -17.32 3.18 19.67
CA VAL A 17 -15.96 3.57 19.28
C VAL A 17 -15.99 4.56 18.09
N LEU A 18 -16.90 4.34 17.13
CA LEU A 18 -17.14 5.25 16.03
C LEU A 18 -18.65 5.48 15.89
N HIS A 19 -19.05 6.70 15.58
CA HIS A 19 -20.45 7.08 15.38
C HIS A 19 -20.55 8.14 14.29
N ASP A 20 -21.43 7.92 13.32
CA ASP A 20 -21.77 8.85 12.22
C ASP A 20 -20.56 9.38 11.44
N VAL A 21 -19.60 8.49 11.14
CA VAL A 21 -18.40 8.85 10.37
C VAL A 21 -18.73 8.88 8.89
N THR A 22 -18.60 10.05 8.26
CA THR A 22 -18.82 10.25 6.82
C THR A 22 -17.60 10.88 6.19
N ALA A 23 -17.06 10.22 5.14
CA ALA A 23 -15.86 10.68 4.44
C ALA A 23 -15.71 10.03 3.05
N SER A 24 -14.83 10.61 2.25
CA SER A 24 -14.44 10.04 0.95
C SER A 24 -12.94 10.12 0.73
N VAL A 25 -12.41 9.15 -0.03
CA VAL A 25 -11.03 9.11 -0.48
C VAL A 25 -11.01 9.24 -2.00
N GLU A 26 -10.29 10.23 -2.49
CA GLU A 26 -10.08 10.45 -3.92
C GLU A 26 -8.67 9.96 -4.33
N ARG A 27 -8.46 9.79 -5.63
CA ARG A 27 -7.15 9.50 -6.18
C ARG A 27 -6.18 10.64 -5.83
N GLU A 28 -4.96 10.30 -5.48
CA GLU A 28 -3.92 11.25 -5.04
C GLU A 28 -4.15 11.95 -3.69
N ASP A 29 -5.23 11.63 -2.96
CA ASP A 29 -5.41 12.14 -1.59
C ASP A 29 -4.22 11.74 -0.69
N ARG A 30 -3.83 12.66 0.19
CA ARG A 30 -2.83 12.47 1.25
C ARG A 30 -3.49 12.80 2.57
N ILE A 31 -4.00 11.77 3.23
CA ILE A 31 -4.85 11.91 4.42
C ILE A 31 -4.08 11.49 5.66
N GLY A 32 -3.88 12.41 6.59
CA GLY A 32 -3.39 12.11 7.94
C GLY A 32 -4.55 11.78 8.86
N ILE A 33 -4.52 10.64 9.52
CA ILE A 33 -5.52 10.24 10.52
C ILE A 33 -4.92 10.47 11.90
N VAL A 34 -5.52 11.39 12.64
CA VAL A 34 -5.03 11.81 13.96
C VAL A 34 -6.09 11.63 15.04
N GLY A 35 -5.66 11.61 16.29
CA GLY A 35 -6.54 11.46 17.45
C GLY A 35 -5.83 10.80 18.62
N GLN A 36 -6.43 10.86 19.79
CA GLN A 36 -5.86 10.24 21.00
C GLN A 36 -5.75 8.72 20.88
N ASN A 37 -4.93 8.11 21.73
CA ASN A 37 -4.88 6.66 21.82
C ASN A 37 -6.25 6.12 22.29
N GLY A 38 -6.75 5.10 21.58
CA GLY A 38 -8.08 4.56 21.85
C GLY A 38 -9.25 5.33 21.24
N ALA A 39 -9.01 6.41 20.46
CA ALA A 39 -10.06 7.19 19.81
C ALA A 39 -10.80 6.44 18.67
N GLY A 40 -10.26 5.30 18.19
CA GLY A 40 -10.89 4.53 17.12
C GLY A 40 -10.13 4.53 15.79
N LYS A 41 -8.94 5.13 15.71
CA LYS A 41 -8.12 5.17 14.48
C LYS A 41 -7.91 3.78 13.86
N THR A 42 -7.35 2.85 14.64
CA THR A 42 -7.12 1.46 14.20
C THR A 42 -8.43 0.74 13.87
N THR A 43 -9.52 1.03 14.59
CA THR A 43 -10.87 0.48 14.28
C THR A 43 -11.33 0.95 12.91
N LEU A 44 -11.16 2.25 12.60
CA LEU A 44 -11.47 2.80 11.28
C LEU A 44 -10.64 2.12 10.19
N LEU A 45 -9.31 1.96 10.40
CA LEU A 45 -8.46 1.27 9.43
C LEU A 45 -8.90 -0.17 9.19
N LYS A 46 -9.26 -0.91 10.25
CA LYS A 46 -9.73 -2.30 10.15
C LYS A 46 -11.07 -2.44 9.41
N ILE A 47 -11.93 -1.44 9.48
CA ILE A 47 -13.14 -1.40 8.65
C ILE A 47 -12.77 -1.14 7.19
N LEU A 48 -11.91 -0.15 6.91
CA LEU A 48 -11.45 0.17 5.57
C LEU A 48 -10.78 -1.02 4.86
N THR A 49 -10.05 -1.85 5.62
CA THR A 49 -9.36 -3.04 5.10
C THR A 49 -10.27 -4.29 5.04
N GLY A 50 -11.52 -4.19 5.52
CA GLY A 50 -12.47 -5.30 5.53
C GLY A 50 -12.21 -6.34 6.63
N GLU A 51 -11.30 -6.08 7.58
CA GLU A 51 -11.07 -6.94 8.74
C GLU A 51 -12.29 -6.93 9.69
N TYR A 52 -12.94 -5.76 9.85
CA TYR A 52 -14.21 -5.65 10.53
C TYR A 52 -15.33 -5.44 9.52
N THR A 53 -16.28 -6.38 9.50
CA THR A 53 -17.45 -6.36 8.61
C THR A 53 -18.76 -6.06 9.37
N ASP A 54 -18.72 -6.06 10.70
CA ASP A 54 -19.85 -5.80 11.59
C ASP A 54 -19.83 -4.32 12.05
N TYR A 55 -20.33 -3.42 11.21
CA TYR A 55 -20.43 -1.99 11.46
C TYR A 55 -21.79 -1.45 10.99
N GLU A 56 -22.18 -0.28 11.47
CA GLU A 56 -23.37 0.46 11.05
C GLU A 56 -22.99 1.41 9.90
N GLY A 57 -23.99 1.83 9.11
CA GLY A 57 -23.78 2.71 7.95
C GLY A 57 -23.29 1.98 6.72
N GLU A 58 -22.72 2.72 5.77
CA GLU A 58 -22.29 2.19 4.48
C GLU A 58 -20.81 2.43 4.23
N PHE A 59 -20.13 1.43 3.72
CA PHE A 59 -18.79 1.48 3.14
C PHE A 59 -18.85 1.02 1.70
N SER A 60 -18.35 1.82 0.79
CA SER A 60 -18.24 1.44 -0.61
C SER A 60 -16.85 1.78 -1.15
N ALA A 61 -16.30 0.84 -1.92
CA ALA A 61 -15.09 1.05 -2.72
C ALA A 61 -15.44 0.86 -4.19
N THR A 62 -14.84 1.68 -5.06
CA THR A 62 -15.00 1.52 -6.50
C THR A 62 -14.51 0.15 -6.93
N HIS A 63 -15.25 -0.51 -7.83
CA HIS A 63 -14.91 -1.84 -8.30
C HIS A 63 -13.48 -1.90 -8.88
N GLY A 64 -12.71 -2.88 -8.43
CA GLY A 64 -11.33 -3.08 -8.86
C GLY A 64 -10.28 -2.23 -8.13
N VAL A 65 -10.68 -1.38 -7.19
CA VAL A 65 -9.72 -0.64 -6.35
C VAL A 65 -8.98 -1.60 -5.43
N THR A 66 -7.65 -1.52 -5.46
CA THR A 66 -6.76 -2.29 -4.61
C THR A 66 -6.42 -1.52 -3.35
N LEU A 67 -6.51 -2.19 -2.20
CA LEU A 67 -6.16 -1.65 -0.88
C LEU A 67 -4.91 -2.35 -0.37
N GLY A 68 -3.92 -1.56 0.04
CA GLY A 68 -2.73 -2.07 0.69
C GLY A 68 -2.62 -1.54 2.11
N TYR A 69 -2.49 -2.43 3.08
CA TYR A 69 -2.38 -2.09 4.50
C TYR A 69 -1.11 -2.64 5.11
N LEU A 70 -0.33 -1.76 5.73
CA LEU A 70 0.83 -2.17 6.49
C LEU A 70 0.38 -2.74 7.85
N GLU A 71 0.13 -4.02 7.88
CA GLU A 71 -0.17 -4.76 9.10
C GLU A 71 1.09 -5.38 9.69
N GLN A 72 1.17 -5.45 11.02
CA GLN A 72 2.27 -6.14 11.70
C GLN A 72 2.42 -7.62 11.29
N ASN A 73 1.36 -8.20 10.71
CA ASN A 73 1.27 -9.60 10.32
C ASN A 73 1.36 -9.88 8.82
N ALA A 74 1.72 -8.90 7.97
CA ALA A 74 1.94 -9.17 6.55
C ALA A 74 2.95 -10.32 6.40
N LYS A 75 2.49 -11.43 5.82
CA LYS A 75 3.28 -12.65 5.71
C LYS A 75 4.42 -12.45 4.72
N LEU A 76 5.64 -12.55 5.22
CA LEU A 76 6.85 -12.73 4.42
C LEU A 76 7.18 -14.21 4.36
N ASP A 77 7.72 -14.68 3.24
CA ASP A 77 8.16 -16.07 3.12
C ASP A 77 9.54 -16.26 3.79
N PRO A 78 9.61 -16.95 4.93
CA PRO A 78 10.87 -17.11 5.65
C PRO A 78 11.90 -17.99 4.90
N THR A 79 11.52 -18.60 3.80
CA THR A 79 12.43 -19.42 2.97
C THR A 79 13.18 -18.59 1.94
N LEU A 80 12.71 -17.38 1.65
CA LEU A 80 13.30 -16.46 0.69
C LEU A 80 14.37 -15.55 1.34
N ASP A 81 15.24 -15.00 0.51
CA ASP A 81 16.04 -13.83 0.86
C ASP A 81 15.28 -12.53 0.62
N ILE A 82 15.84 -11.41 1.07
CA ILE A 82 15.23 -10.07 0.93
C ILE A 82 14.88 -9.78 -0.53
N TYR A 83 15.80 -10.03 -1.46
CA TYR A 83 15.59 -9.73 -2.87
C TYR A 83 14.53 -10.64 -3.51
N GLY A 84 14.56 -11.93 -3.18
CA GLY A 84 13.57 -12.90 -3.64
C GLY A 84 12.16 -12.56 -3.18
N GLU A 85 12.00 -12.11 -1.94
CA GLU A 85 10.70 -11.65 -1.43
C GLU A 85 10.17 -10.44 -2.18
N MET A 86 11.03 -9.46 -2.45
CA MET A 86 10.64 -8.29 -3.24
C MET A 86 10.29 -8.66 -4.69
N ARG A 87 11.01 -9.63 -5.25
CA ARG A 87 10.76 -10.13 -6.60
C ARG A 87 9.45 -10.92 -6.68
N SER A 88 9.01 -11.55 -5.59
CA SER A 88 7.74 -12.28 -5.54
C SER A 88 6.50 -11.40 -5.80
N CYS A 89 6.57 -10.09 -5.53
CA CYS A 89 5.53 -9.13 -5.88
C CYS A 89 5.23 -9.12 -7.39
N PHE A 90 6.22 -9.46 -8.20
CA PHE A 90 6.14 -9.48 -9.66
C PHE A 90 5.93 -10.88 -10.25
N ALA A 91 5.47 -11.86 -9.45
CA ALA A 91 5.30 -13.25 -9.93
C ALA A 91 4.39 -13.32 -11.16
N HIS A 92 3.27 -12.57 -11.17
CA HIS A 92 2.35 -12.49 -12.30
C HIS A 92 2.98 -11.85 -13.56
N VAL A 93 3.88 -10.88 -13.38
CA VAL A 93 4.63 -10.24 -14.48
C VAL A 93 5.67 -11.21 -15.06
N LEU A 94 6.39 -11.92 -14.20
CA LEU A 94 7.38 -12.92 -14.61
C LEU A 94 6.73 -14.06 -15.37
N ASP A 95 5.54 -14.51 -14.95
CA ASP A 95 4.76 -15.49 -15.67
C ASP A 95 4.29 -14.95 -17.01
N ALA A 96 3.76 -13.73 -17.08
CA ALA A 96 3.38 -13.07 -18.32
C ALA A 96 4.56 -12.95 -19.30
N MET A 97 5.75 -12.57 -18.82
CA MET A 97 6.97 -12.53 -19.64
C MET A 97 7.36 -13.91 -20.19
N ALA A 98 7.26 -14.95 -19.36
CA ALA A 98 7.55 -16.32 -19.80
C ALA A 98 6.53 -16.79 -20.87
N GLN A 99 5.25 -16.50 -20.67
CA GLN A 99 4.21 -16.80 -21.65
C GLN A 99 4.41 -16.02 -22.95
N MET A 100 4.81 -14.75 -22.87
CA MET A 100 5.11 -13.91 -24.02
C MET A 100 6.19 -14.54 -24.91
N GLN A 101 7.29 -15.03 -24.33
CA GLN A 101 8.35 -15.69 -25.10
C GLN A 101 7.88 -16.95 -25.81
N ILE A 102 6.96 -17.72 -25.21
CA ILE A 102 6.36 -18.91 -25.85
C ILE A 102 5.44 -18.47 -27.00
N LEU A 103 4.65 -17.43 -26.78
CA LEU A 103 3.70 -16.89 -27.73
C LEU A 103 4.41 -16.35 -28.98
N GLU A 104 5.49 -15.58 -28.81
CA GLU A 104 6.31 -15.04 -29.91
C GLU A 104 6.87 -16.15 -30.82
N ARG A 105 7.32 -17.27 -30.23
CA ARG A 105 7.77 -18.45 -31.01
C ARG A 105 6.61 -19.06 -31.81
N ARG A 106 5.40 -19.11 -31.26
CA ARG A 106 4.22 -19.62 -31.96
C ARG A 106 3.80 -18.67 -33.09
N MET A 107 3.82 -17.36 -32.86
CA MET A 107 3.55 -16.34 -33.87
C MET A 107 4.53 -16.44 -35.06
N ALA A 108 5.82 -16.66 -34.77
CA ALA A 108 6.83 -16.88 -35.80
C ALA A 108 6.58 -18.15 -36.63
N ALA A 109 5.99 -19.20 -36.05
CA ALA A 109 5.68 -20.44 -36.69
C ALA A 109 4.31 -20.43 -37.47
N SER A 110 3.39 -19.56 -37.04
CA SER A 110 2.03 -19.46 -37.61
C SER A 110 1.58 -18.00 -37.78
N PRO A 111 2.15 -17.25 -38.73
CA PRO A 111 1.89 -15.81 -38.90
C PRO A 111 0.45 -15.46 -39.25
N GLU A 112 -0.31 -16.42 -39.75
CA GLU A 112 -1.73 -16.27 -40.21
C GLU A 112 -2.72 -16.30 -39.01
N ASP A 113 -2.28 -16.73 -37.84
CA ASP A 113 -3.16 -16.87 -36.67
C ASP A 113 -3.31 -15.52 -35.91
N THR A 114 -4.35 -14.77 -36.25
CA THR A 114 -4.66 -13.47 -35.65
C THR A 114 -5.05 -13.56 -34.18
N SER A 115 -5.48 -14.75 -33.68
CA SER A 115 -5.82 -14.92 -32.27
C SER A 115 -4.57 -14.77 -31.31
N LEU A 116 -3.38 -15.01 -31.87
CA LEU A 116 -2.13 -14.86 -31.15
C LEU A 116 -1.81 -13.37 -30.85
N LEU A 117 -2.28 -12.44 -31.68
CA LEU A 117 -2.09 -11.00 -31.47
C LEU A 117 -2.88 -10.53 -30.25
N GLU A 118 -4.14 -10.96 -30.09
CA GLU A 118 -4.95 -10.60 -28.92
C GLU A 118 -4.32 -11.12 -27.62
N GLN A 119 -3.77 -12.34 -27.66
CA GLN A 119 -3.06 -12.92 -26.51
C GLN A 119 -1.77 -12.13 -26.19
N HIS A 120 -1.04 -11.72 -27.24
CA HIS A 120 0.18 -10.91 -27.09
C HIS A 120 -0.16 -9.57 -26.43
N ASP A 121 -1.17 -8.86 -26.90
CA ASP A 121 -1.58 -7.57 -26.37
C ASP A 121 -2.04 -7.69 -24.89
N ALA A 122 -2.74 -8.77 -24.55
CA ALA A 122 -3.15 -9.03 -23.17
C ALA A 122 -1.95 -9.22 -22.23
N LEU A 123 -0.94 -10.00 -22.64
CA LEU A 123 0.27 -10.21 -21.86
C LEU A 123 1.11 -8.92 -21.78
N GLN A 124 1.23 -8.17 -22.87
CA GLN A 124 1.93 -6.89 -22.90
C GLN A 124 1.29 -5.89 -21.93
N ASN A 125 -0.04 -5.82 -21.89
CA ASN A 125 -0.75 -4.94 -20.96
C ASN A 125 -0.47 -5.29 -19.49
N ILE A 126 -0.34 -6.57 -19.14
CA ILE A 126 0.05 -6.99 -17.77
C ILE A 126 1.45 -6.51 -17.44
N ILE A 127 2.39 -6.68 -18.35
CA ILE A 127 3.80 -6.30 -18.16
C ILE A 127 3.93 -4.78 -18.03
N ASP A 128 3.27 -4.03 -18.90
CA ASP A 128 3.33 -2.56 -18.93
C ASP A 128 2.62 -1.93 -17.72
N ALA A 129 1.46 -2.46 -17.33
CA ALA A 129 0.72 -1.95 -16.17
C ALA A 129 1.51 -2.06 -14.85
N ALA A 130 2.37 -3.07 -14.74
CA ALA A 130 3.22 -3.29 -13.58
C ALA A 130 4.63 -2.67 -13.73
N ASP A 131 4.91 -1.94 -14.81
CA ASP A 131 6.27 -1.45 -15.14
C ASP A 131 7.31 -2.60 -15.10
N GLY A 132 6.93 -3.76 -15.64
CA GLY A 132 7.63 -5.02 -15.47
C GLY A 132 9.07 -5.03 -16.00
N TYR A 133 9.34 -4.29 -17.07
CA TYR A 133 10.71 -4.17 -17.61
C TYR A 133 11.66 -3.43 -16.67
N ASN A 134 11.15 -2.57 -15.79
CA ASN A 134 11.92 -1.85 -14.78
C ASN A 134 11.86 -2.50 -13.38
N MET A 135 11.33 -3.73 -13.27
CA MET A 135 11.15 -4.44 -12.01
C MET A 135 12.41 -4.43 -11.13
N ASP A 136 13.55 -4.83 -11.67
CA ASP A 136 14.81 -4.89 -10.92
C ASP A 136 15.29 -3.50 -10.46
N VAL A 137 15.06 -2.47 -11.27
CA VAL A 137 15.37 -1.08 -10.91
C VAL A 137 14.48 -0.60 -9.77
N ASN A 138 13.18 -0.89 -9.85
CA ASN A 138 12.20 -0.53 -8.84
C ASN A 138 12.48 -1.24 -7.50
N ILE A 139 12.80 -2.54 -7.53
CA ILE A 139 13.20 -3.31 -6.34
C ILE A 139 14.42 -2.68 -5.68
N LYS A 140 15.48 -2.42 -6.44
CA LYS A 140 16.72 -1.82 -5.94
C LYS A 140 16.48 -0.43 -5.36
N LYS A 141 15.69 0.41 -6.03
CA LYS A 141 15.32 1.74 -5.55
C LYS A 141 14.60 1.70 -4.21
N VAL A 142 13.61 0.81 -4.06
CA VAL A 142 12.83 0.70 -2.83
C VAL A 142 13.66 0.08 -1.71
N LEU A 143 14.41 -0.99 -1.96
CA LEU A 143 15.28 -1.59 -0.94
C LEU A 143 16.33 -0.61 -0.42
N SER A 144 17.03 0.09 -1.32
CA SER A 144 18.02 1.10 -0.93
C SER A 144 17.39 2.24 -0.14
N GLY A 145 16.22 2.72 -0.58
CA GLY A 145 15.47 3.78 0.11
C GLY A 145 14.99 3.37 1.49
N MET A 146 14.64 2.11 1.69
CA MET A 146 14.25 1.53 2.97
C MET A 146 15.45 1.11 3.84
N GLY A 147 16.67 1.54 3.48
CA GLY A 147 17.87 1.34 4.29
C GLY A 147 18.45 -0.07 4.25
N PHE A 148 18.13 -0.88 3.22
CA PHE A 148 18.77 -2.18 3.00
C PHE A 148 20.00 -2.01 2.11
N ALA A 149 21.20 -2.20 2.69
CA ALA A 149 22.45 -2.16 1.94
C ALA A 149 22.50 -3.32 0.93
N GLN A 150 23.11 -3.08 -0.23
CA GLN A 150 23.09 -4.04 -1.34
C GLN A 150 23.70 -5.41 -0.98
N ASP A 151 24.71 -5.45 -0.13
CA ASP A 151 25.35 -6.67 0.36
C ASP A 151 24.44 -7.48 1.31
N THR A 152 23.35 -6.90 1.79
CA THR A 152 22.38 -7.56 2.67
C THR A 152 21.22 -8.21 1.93
N TRP A 153 21.03 -7.94 0.64
CA TRP A 153 19.84 -8.38 -0.10
C TRP A 153 19.71 -9.90 -0.25
N THR A 154 20.82 -10.62 -0.14
CA THR A 154 20.85 -12.09 -0.15
C THR A 154 20.69 -12.70 1.24
N LYS A 155 20.48 -11.88 2.30
CA LYS A 155 20.17 -12.40 3.64
C LYS A 155 18.80 -13.05 3.63
N ASN A 156 18.73 -14.23 4.26
CA ASN A 156 17.45 -14.89 4.48
C ASN A 156 16.56 -14.08 5.44
N ILE A 157 15.28 -13.99 5.13
CA ILE A 157 14.30 -13.24 5.91
C ILE A 157 14.18 -13.73 7.35
N ALA A 158 14.36 -15.03 7.58
CA ALA A 158 14.27 -15.63 8.91
C ALA A 158 15.31 -15.10 9.92
N VAL A 159 16.40 -14.48 9.46
CA VAL A 159 17.44 -13.93 10.35
C VAL A 159 17.33 -12.42 10.58
N LEU A 160 16.30 -11.78 10.01
CA LEU A 160 16.09 -10.34 10.16
C LEU A 160 15.55 -9.99 11.55
N SER A 161 15.97 -8.85 12.06
CA SER A 161 15.39 -8.23 13.26
C SER A 161 13.94 -7.79 13.01
N GLY A 162 13.17 -7.59 14.10
CA GLY A 162 11.78 -7.11 13.99
C GLY A 162 11.65 -5.79 13.23
N GLY A 163 12.58 -4.85 13.44
CA GLY A 163 12.60 -3.58 12.70
C GLY A 163 12.90 -3.77 11.21
N GLU A 164 13.84 -4.65 10.86
CA GLU A 164 14.12 -5.00 9.45
C GLU A 164 12.92 -5.67 8.80
N LEU A 165 12.22 -6.56 9.50
CA LEU A 165 11.00 -7.20 9.00
C LEU A 165 9.90 -6.16 8.74
N THR A 166 9.71 -5.19 9.63
CA THR A 166 8.73 -4.12 9.44
C THR A 166 9.08 -3.26 8.22
N ARG A 167 10.35 -2.87 8.07
CA ARG A 167 10.82 -2.13 6.89
C ARG A 167 10.67 -2.92 5.59
N LEU A 168 10.92 -4.23 5.62
CA LEU A 168 10.76 -5.09 4.45
C LEU A 168 9.29 -5.23 4.04
N ARG A 169 8.38 -5.36 5.01
CA ARG A 169 6.92 -5.35 4.74
C ARG A 169 6.47 -4.04 4.11
N LEU A 170 6.96 -2.91 4.64
CA LEU A 170 6.67 -1.60 4.06
C LEU A 170 7.24 -1.51 2.64
N ALA A 171 8.49 -1.94 2.41
CA ALA A 171 9.09 -1.98 1.08
C ALA A 171 8.26 -2.80 0.09
N LYS A 172 7.80 -3.98 0.50
CA LYS A 172 6.93 -4.85 -0.30
C LYS A 172 5.63 -4.14 -0.69
N LEU A 173 4.96 -3.55 0.28
CA LEU A 173 3.72 -2.82 0.07
C LEU A 173 3.89 -1.62 -0.88
N LEU A 174 5.01 -0.90 -0.78
CA LEU A 174 5.32 0.20 -1.70
C LEU A 174 5.56 -0.27 -3.14
N LEU A 175 6.13 -1.47 -3.33
CA LEU A 175 6.32 -2.07 -4.66
C LEU A 175 5.01 -2.55 -5.29
N GLU A 176 4.08 -3.05 -4.50
CA GLU A 176 2.78 -3.52 -4.95
C GLU A 176 1.90 -2.38 -5.50
N LYS A 177 2.19 -1.13 -5.12
CA LYS A 177 1.52 0.10 -5.59
C LYS A 177 -0.01 0.02 -5.59
N PRO A 178 -0.68 -0.31 -4.46
CA PRO A 178 -2.14 -0.33 -4.41
C PRO A 178 -2.76 1.05 -4.70
N ASP A 179 -4.02 1.09 -5.16
CA ASP A 179 -4.74 2.35 -5.41
C ASP A 179 -4.94 3.17 -4.13
N VAL A 180 -5.08 2.51 -2.99
CA VAL A 180 -5.14 3.14 -1.67
C VAL A 180 -4.14 2.47 -0.74
N LEU A 181 -3.14 3.22 -0.32
CA LEU A 181 -2.09 2.81 0.60
C LEU A 181 -2.44 3.26 2.01
N ILE A 182 -2.56 2.32 2.94
CA ILE A 182 -2.89 2.57 4.34
C ILE A 182 -1.68 2.23 5.21
N LEU A 183 -1.18 3.21 5.96
CA LEU A 183 0.01 3.09 6.80
C LEU A 183 -0.33 3.42 8.26
N ASP A 184 -0.11 2.48 9.16
CA ASP A 184 -0.27 2.67 10.59
C ASP A 184 1.11 2.78 11.25
N GLU A 185 1.46 4.00 11.73
CA GLU A 185 2.74 4.35 12.34
C GLU A 185 3.97 3.93 11.50
N PRO A 186 4.05 4.30 10.21
CA PRO A 186 5.10 3.83 9.31
C PRO A 186 6.50 4.35 9.66
N THR A 187 6.59 5.41 10.44
CA THR A 187 7.86 6.04 10.87
C THR A 187 8.54 5.28 12.01
N ASN A 188 7.85 4.37 12.67
CA ASN A 188 8.42 3.55 13.73
C ASN A 188 9.56 2.70 13.17
N HIS A 189 10.70 2.72 13.82
CA HIS A 189 11.92 1.98 13.47
C HIS A 189 12.63 2.47 12.18
N LEU A 190 12.28 3.66 11.65
CA LEU A 190 13.01 4.29 10.56
C LEU A 190 14.06 5.26 11.10
N ASP A 191 15.23 5.27 10.49
CA ASP A 191 16.19 6.36 10.65
C ASP A 191 15.78 7.58 9.82
N PHE A 192 16.45 8.70 10.05
CA PHE A 192 16.12 9.96 9.40
C PHE A 192 16.21 9.87 7.86
N ALA A 193 17.23 9.22 7.33
CA ALA A 193 17.42 9.10 5.88
C ALA A 193 16.32 8.25 5.21
N THR A 194 15.94 7.14 5.85
CA THR A 194 14.84 6.28 5.39
C THR A 194 13.50 7.02 5.47
N MET A 195 13.27 7.80 6.53
CA MET A 195 12.06 8.60 6.69
C MET A 195 11.95 9.67 5.60
N GLU A 196 13.02 10.43 5.34
CA GLU A 196 13.06 11.45 4.27
C GLU A 196 12.81 10.82 2.88
N TRP A 197 13.38 9.66 2.62
CA TRP A 197 13.13 8.93 1.39
C TRP A 197 11.66 8.51 1.28
N LEU A 198 11.06 7.98 2.37
CA LEU A 198 9.65 7.57 2.41
C LEU A 198 8.73 8.77 2.16
N GLU A 199 8.98 9.93 2.79
CA GLU A 199 8.22 11.16 2.54
C GLU A 199 8.22 11.54 1.06
N ASN A 200 9.40 11.54 0.43
CA ASN A 200 9.54 11.88 -0.98
C ASN A 200 8.84 10.85 -1.89
N TYR A 201 8.89 9.57 -1.53
CA TYR A 201 8.18 8.51 -2.24
C TYR A 201 6.66 8.73 -2.15
N LEU A 202 6.12 8.96 -0.94
CA LEU A 202 4.69 9.15 -0.71
C LEU A 202 4.14 10.42 -1.36
N LYS A 203 4.93 11.49 -1.46
CA LYS A 203 4.55 12.71 -2.20
C LYS A 203 4.30 12.43 -3.69
N SER A 204 5.10 11.56 -4.29
CA SER A 204 5.02 11.20 -5.71
C SER A 204 4.15 9.96 -5.98
N TYR A 205 3.52 9.40 -4.96
CA TYR A 205 2.68 8.21 -5.09
C TYR A 205 1.45 8.48 -5.94
N SER A 206 1.13 7.63 -6.91
CA SER A 206 0.01 7.83 -7.85
C SER A 206 -1.37 7.50 -7.28
N GLY A 207 -1.42 6.68 -6.22
CA GLY A 207 -2.65 6.34 -5.50
C GLY A 207 -2.93 7.29 -4.34
N ALA A 208 -3.99 7.03 -3.59
CA ALA A 208 -4.27 7.69 -2.33
C ALA A 208 -3.40 7.13 -1.21
N VAL A 209 -3.05 7.96 -0.22
CA VAL A 209 -2.30 7.56 0.98
C VAL A 209 -3.07 7.99 2.22
N LEU A 210 -3.36 7.03 3.09
CA LEU A 210 -3.91 7.24 4.42
C LEU A 210 -2.83 6.88 5.44
N VAL A 211 -2.50 7.81 6.32
CA VAL A 211 -1.44 7.61 7.32
C VAL A 211 -1.96 7.89 8.71
N VAL A 212 -1.81 6.94 9.62
CA VAL A 212 -1.85 7.21 11.07
C VAL A 212 -0.42 7.44 11.52
N SER A 213 -0.14 8.58 12.12
CA SER A 213 1.15 8.86 12.75
C SER A 213 1.03 9.83 13.90
N HIS A 214 1.92 9.70 14.87
CA HIS A 214 2.14 10.68 15.94
C HIS A 214 3.23 11.69 15.59
N ASP A 215 3.95 11.48 14.49
CA ASP A 215 4.98 12.40 14.01
C ASP A 215 4.34 13.54 13.21
N ARG A 216 4.23 14.71 13.85
CA ARG A 216 3.64 15.91 13.24
C ARG A 216 4.43 16.40 12.04
N TYR A 217 5.76 16.32 12.09
CA TYR A 217 6.62 16.76 10.99
C TYR A 217 6.37 15.90 9.74
N PHE A 218 6.29 14.59 9.92
CA PHE A 218 5.95 13.67 8.84
C PHE A 218 4.57 13.97 8.24
N LEU A 219 3.55 14.19 9.07
CA LEU A 219 2.20 14.54 8.60
C LEU A 219 2.17 15.88 7.86
N ASP A 220 2.89 16.90 8.35
CA ASP A 220 2.95 18.22 7.71
C ASP A 220 3.62 18.17 6.34
N ASN A 221 4.58 17.27 6.17
CA ASN A 221 5.31 17.14 4.91
C ASN A 221 4.53 16.43 3.81
N ILE A 222 3.61 15.52 4.15
CA ILE A 222 2.94 14.66 3.16
C ILE A 222 1.43 14.89 3.07
N CYS A 223 0.74 15.28 4.15
CA CYS A 223 -0.71 15.33 4.16
C CYS A 223 -1.25 16.65 3.57
N THR A 224 -2.34 16.52 2.82
CA THR A 224 -3.13 17.63 2.28
C THR A 224 -4.53 17.69 2.90
N ARG A 225 -4.89 16.66 3.65
CA ARG A 225 -6.14 16.55 4.42
C ARG A 225 -5.86 15.85 5.74
N ILE A 226 -6.61 16.22 6.77
CA ILE A 226 -6.54 15.58 8.09
C ILE A 226 -7.92 15.05 8.45
N TRP A 227 -7.96 13.80 8.91
CA TRP A 227 -9.10 13.19 9.59
C TRP A 227 -8.82 13.12 11.07
N GLU A 228 -9.47 13.95 11.86
CA GLU A 228 -9.36 13.92 13.31
C GLU A 228 -10.45 13.02 13.89
N VAL A 229 -10.02 11.93 14.51
CA VAL A 229 -10.92 11.01 15.22
C VAL A 229 -10.94 11.40 16.69
N SER A 230 -12.06 11.95 17.14
CA SER A 230 -12.23 12.41 18.52
C SER A 230 -13.70 12.27 18.95
N PHE A 231 -13.91 11.98 20.24
CA PHE A 231 -15.26 11.83 20.80
C PHE A 231 -16.19 10.91 20.00
N GLN A 232 -15.63 9.78 19.49
CA GLN A 232 -16.35 8.76 18.69
C GLN A 232 -16.76 9.23 17.28
N THR A 233 -16.46 10.46 16.91
CA THR A 233 -16.77 11.05 15.60
C THR A 233 -15.48 11.33 14.81
N MET A 234 -15.64 11.75 13.57
CA MET A 234 -14.52 12.15 12.72
C MET A 234 -14.80 13.48 12.06
N THR A 235 -13.84 14.41 12.19
CA THR A 235 -13.88 15.70 11.51
C THR A 235 -12.81 15.75 10.44
N THR A 236 -13.17 16.26 9.25
CA THR A 236 -12.24 16.38 8.12
C THR A 236 -11.79 17.84 7.97
N TYR A 237 -10.49 18.05 7.91
CA TYR A 237 -9.88 19.36 7.67
C TYR A 237 -9.11 19.34 6.34
N LYS A 238 -9.13 20.46 5.60
CA LYS A 238 -8.26 20.68 4.43
C LYS A 238 -6.98 21.34 4.89
N GLY A 239 -5.84 20.88 4.39
CA GLY A 239 -4.52 21.35 4.78
C GLY A 239 -3.71 20.25 5.43
N ASN A 240 -2.49 20.61 5.86
CA ASN A 240 -1.64 19.73 6.64
C ASN A 240 -1.99 19.82 8.15
N PHE A 241 -1.21 19.15 9.00
CA PHE A 241 -1.51 19.07 10.43
C PHE A 241 -1.38 20.42 11.15
N SER A 242 -0.52 21.33 10.69
CA SER A 242 -0.26 22.64 11.29
C SER A 242 -1.09 23.79 10.70
N ALA A 243 -1.94 23.53 9.68
CA ALA A 243 -2.71 24.54 8.94
C ALA A 243 -3.98 25.04 9.68
#